data_823521fd1a0840b386faf925b73edb75
#
_entry.id   823521fd1a0840b386faf925b73edb75
#
_cell.length_a   1.000
_cell.length_b   1.000
_cell.length_c   1.000
_cell.angle_alpha   90.00
_cell.angle_beta   90.00
_cell.angle_gamma   90.00
#
_symmetry.space_group_name_H-M   'P 1'
#
loop_
_entity.id
_entity.type
_entity.pdbx_description
1 polymer ?
#
loop_
_entity_poly.entity_id
_entity_poly.type
_entity_poly.pdbx_seq_one_letter_code
_entity_poly.pdbx_strand_id
1 'polypeptide(L)'
;MKTVKPKSPSTARRRKIIFVGVLAVVFASVGLPARPFRPVKPIPAGIVDMHCHIAGIGAGGSGCFVSARLQHNWRFKIYLHSFGVSQKELLQSGDGLVGDRISASLAQSKYVSWAVVLALDGVVDAEGNLDTNRTEVFVPDEFVAEMAARHTNLLFGASVNPYRRDALARLEWAKARGAVLVKWIPPIMAIDPADPRLIPFYKKMVELNLPLLSHTGKEKSFSRADEELGDPEKLRLPLSLGVTVVAAHIASSEKYHGERGPDRLARLMREYPNLYTDISALTQINRPGCLKEALTRPEFSGRLVYGTDFPLINTALVSPWYSFHLSLGQKYSIGRTKNPWDRDVLMKHDLGAPTDTFARSGKMFGGTN
;
A
#
# COMPACT_ATOMS: atom_id res chain seq x y z
N MET A 1 47.91 34.99 -40.86
CA MET A 1 46.84 35.35 -39.91
C MET A 1 46.15 34.09 -39.45
N LYS A 2 46.40 33.67 -38.20
CA LYS A 2 45.75 32.50 -37.59
C LYS A 2 44.55 32.97 -36.78
N THR A 3 43.36 32.59 -37.18
CA THR A 3 42.11 32.92 -36.49
C THR A 3 41.95 32.02 -35.23
N VAL A 4 41.93 32.64 -34.06
CA VAL A 4 41.66 32.02 -32.78
C VAL A 4 40.15 31.85 -32.59
N LYS A 5 39.66 30.59 -32.48
CA LYS A 5 38.26 30.30 -32.10
C LYS A 5 38.08 30.49 -30.58
N PRO A 6 37.00 31.12 -30.13
CA PRO A 6 36.74 31.26 -28.69
C PRO A 6 36.36 29.92 -28.06
N LYS A 7 36.97 29.61 -26.90
CA LYS A 7 36.67 28.43 -26.08
C LYS A 7 35.28 28.57 -25.46
N SER A 8 34.46 27.54 -25.64
CA SER A 8 33.13 27.40 -24.95
C SER A 8 33.34 27.29 -23.43
N PRO A 9 32.43 27.81 -22.59
CA PRO A 9 32.57 27.74 -21.16
C PRO A 9 32.40 26.28 -20.68
N SER A 10 33.28 25.87 -19.73
CA SER A 10 33.41 24.53 -19.24
C SER A 10 32.09 24.00 -18.63
N THR A 11 31.81 22.73 -18.85
CA THR A 11 30.65 21.96 -18.32
C THR A 11 30.51 22.05 -16.78
N ALA A 12 31.60 22.35 -16.07
CA ALA A 12 31.57 22.53 -14.60
C ALA A 12 30.84 23.84 -14.18
N ARG A 13 30.93 24.93 -15.03
CA ARG A 13 30.25 26.18 -14.72
C ARG A 13 28.73 26.09 -14.97
N ARG A 14 28.30 25.29 -15.97
CA ARG A 14 26.89 25.02 -16.21
C ARG A 14 26.26 24.18 -15.09
N ARG A 15 26.97 23.20 -14.53
CA ARG A 15 26.48 22.40 -13.40
C ARG A 15 26.30 23.21 -12.11
N LYS A 16 27.19 24.17 -11.82
CA LYS A 16 27.05 25.08 -10.68
C LYS A 16 25.85 26.03 -10.81
N ILE A 17 25.57 26.52 -12.01
CA ILE A 17 24.42 27.42 -12.25
C ILE A 17 23.10 26.67 -12.12
N ILE A 18 23.04 25.43 -12.58
CA ILE A 18 21.84 24.57 -12.43
C ILE A 18 21.61 24.22 -10.95
N PHE A 19 22.67 23.93 -10.19
CA PHE A 19 22.56 23.58 -8.77
C PHE A 19 22.12 24.77 -7.91
N VAL A 20 22.63 25.97 -8.21
CA VAL A 20 22.20 27.20 -7.52
C VAL A 20 20.77 27.60 -7.93
N GLY A 21 20.36 27.36 -9.18
CA GLY A 21 18.99 27.62 -9.65
C GLY A 21 17.98 26.69 -8.98
N VAL A 22 18.31 25.41 -8.83
CA VAL A 22 17.44 24.45 -8.12
C VAL A 22 17.34 24.77 -6.62
N LEU A 23 18.43 25.18 -5.97
CA LEU A 23 18.41 25.62 -4.58
C LEU A 23 17.60 26.92 -4.40
N ALA A 24 17.69 27.88 -5.31
CA ALA A 24 16.93 29.13 -5.26
C ALA A 24 15.41 28.91 -5.47
N VAL A 25 15.02 27.97 -6.34
CA VAL A 25 13.61 27.61 -6.54
C VAL A 25 13.06 26.89 -5.28
N VAL A 26 13.86 26.06 -4.62
CA VAL A 26 13.47 25.41 -3.36
C VAL A 26 13.32 26.46 -2.23
N PHE A 27 14.18 27.45 -2.15
CA PHE A 27 14.05 28.52 -1.15
C PHE A 27 12.94 29.54 -1.45
N ALA A 28 12.64 29.84 -2.71
CA ALA A 28 11.55 30.73 -3.07
C ALA A 28 10.15 30.10 -2.83
N SER A 29 10.04 28.77 -2.90
CA SER A 29 8.79 28.06 -2.59
C SER A 29 8.53 27.91 -1.08
N VAL A 30 9.52 28.17 -0.22
CA VAL A 30 9.37 28.11 1.25
C VAL A 30 8.71 29.38 1.82
N GLY A 31 8.63 30.47 1.03
CA GLY A 31 8.15 31.79 1.48
C GLY A 31 6.65 32.06 1.39
N LEU A 32 5.85 31.19 0.77
CA LEU A 32 4.40 31.34 0.76
C LEU A 32 3.80 30.56 1.97
N PRO A 33 3.08 31.24 2.90
CA PRO A 33 2.41 30.54 3.97
C PRO A 33 1.32 29.64 3.37
N ALA A 34 1.64 28.37 3.17
CA ALA A 34 0.62 27.37 2.88
C ALA A 34 -0.39 27.43 4.03
N ARG A 35 -1.65 27.74 3.74
CA ARG A 35 -2.69 27.70 4.76
C ARG A 35 -2.75 26.27 5.30
N PRO A 36 -2.45 26.04 6.59
CA PRO A 36 -2.53 24.71 7.15
C PRO A 36 -3.98 24.24 7.06
N PHE A 37 -4.20 22.99 6.64
CA PHE A 37 -5.49 22.35 6.83
C PHE A 37 -5.81 22.44 8.34
N ARG A 38 -6.99 22.93 8.70
CA ARG A 38 -7.43 22.89 10.09
C ARG A 38 -7.89 21.49 10.40
N PRO A 39 -7.36 20.80 11.41
CA PRO A 39 -7.91 19.53 11.87
C PRO A 39 -9.35 19.76 12.34
N VAL A 40 -10.30 19.02 11.76
CA VAL A 40 -11.73 19.28 11.96
C VAL A 40 -12.26 18.57 13.20
N LYS A 41 -11.61 17.48 13.64
CA LYS A 41 -12.03 16.67 14.81
C LYS A 41 -10.82 15.94 15.40
N PRO A 42 -10.88 15.52 16.69
CA PRO A 42 -9.80 14.73 17.29
C PRO A 42 -9.63 13.39 16.56
N ILE A 43 -8.39 12.90 16.55
CA ILE A 43 -8.03 11.59 16.01
C ILE A 43 -8.70 10.52 16.88
N PRO A 44 -9.43 9.54 16.31
CA PRO A 44 -9.99 8.44 17.09
C PRO A 44 -8.89 7.53 17.63
N ALA A 45 -9.14 6.87 18.73
CA ALA A 45 -8.37 5.70 19.16
C ALA A 45 -8.94 4.44 18.51
N GLY A 46 -8.17 3.35 18.56
CA GLY A 46 -8.65 2.06 18.06
C GLY A 46 -8.73 2.00 16.54
N ILE A 47 -7.86 2.70 15.84
CA ILE A 47 -7.79 2.65 14.37
C ILE A 47 -7.32 1.27 13.93
N VAL A 48 -7.92 0.74 12.86
CA VAL A 48 -7.45 -0.45 12.16
C VAL A 48 -6.71 -0.03 10.89
N ASP A 49 -5.43 -0.39 10.78
CA ASP A 49 -4.69 -0.28 9.51
C ASP A 49 -5.08 -1.48 8.63
N MET A 50 -5.83 -1.23 7.55
CA MET A 50 -6.29 -2.30 6.68
C MET A 50 -5.29 -2.71 5.59
N HIS A 51 -4.13 -2.05 5.49
CA HIS A 51 -3.15 -2.26 4.43
C HIS A 51 -1.73 -2.30 5.01
N CYS A 52 -1.41 -3.41 5.67
CA CYS A 52 -0.11 -3.63 6.30
C CYS A 52 0.53 -4.89 5.71
N HIS A 53 1.58 -4.75 4.90
CA HIS A 53 2.31 -5.92 4.40
C HIS A 53 3.14 -6.58 5.50
N ILE A 54 3.28 -7.91 5.41
CA ILE A 54 4.24 -8.72 6.13
C ILE A 54 5.12 -9.45 5.11
N ALA A 55 6.32 -9.88 5.47
CA ALA A 55 7.25 -10.52 4.56
C ALA A 55 8.04 -11.62 5.25
N GLY A 56 8.65 -12.49 4.45
CA GLY A 56 9.60 -13.51 4.88
C GLY A 56 10.52 -13.92 3.74
N ILE A 57 11.55 -14.66 4.07
CA ILE A 57 12.58 -15.15 3.12
C ILE A 57 12.65 -16.69 3.09
N GLY A 58 11.73 -17.39 3.76
CA GLY A 58 11.70 -18.84 3.94
C GLY A 58 12.40 -19.32 5.19
N ALA A 59 12.88 -18.42 6.05
CA ALA A 59 13.58 -18.77 7.27
C ALA A 59 12.61 -19.33 8.32
N GLY A 60 13.04 -20.37 9.04
CA GLY A 60 12.23 -21.02 10.07
C GLY A 60 11.05 -21.85 9.51
N GLY A 61 11.06 -22.20 8.22
CA GLY A 61 10.00 -23.02 7.63
C GLY A 61 8.69 -22.30 7.36
N SER A 62 8.68 -20.97 7.25
CA SER A 62 7.50 -20.12 7.02
C SER A 62 6.78 -20.39 5.70
N GLY A 63 7.42 -21.05 4.73
CA GLY A 63 6.93 -21.18 3.37
C GLY A 63 7.00 -19.92 2.50
N CYS A 64 7.43 -18.80 3.09
CA CYS A 64 7.69 -17.58 2.33
C CYS A 64 8.86 -17.77 1.36
N PHE A 65 8.87 -17.03 0.27
CA PHE A 65 10.09 -16.88 -0.52
C PHE A 65 10.17 -15.53 -1.23
N VAL A 66 11.40 -15.15 -1.55
CA VAL A 66 11.74 -14.00 -2.39
C VAL A 66 12.63 -14.50 -3.49
N SER A 67 12.36 -14.17 -4.75
CA SER A 67 13.16 -14.61 -5.89
C SER A 67 14.61 -14.16 -5.77
N ALA A 68 15.56 -14.97 -6.26
CA ALA A 68 16.99 -14.63 -6.24
C ALA A 68 17.26 -13.26 -6.90
N ARG A 69 16.53 -12.94 -7.98
CA ARG A 69 16.62 -11.65 -8.64
C ARG A 69 16.33 -10.48 -7.71
N LEU A 70 15.26 -10.58 -6.90
CA LEU A 70 14.87 -9.52 -5.97
C LEU A 70 15.81 -9.44 -4.78
N GLN A 71 16.31 -10.59 -4.27
CA GLN A 71 17.30 -10.62 -3.19
C GLN A 71 18.62 -9.94 -3.57
N HIS A 72 19.03 -10.00 -4.84
CA HIS A 72 20.22 -9.31 -5.35
C HIS A 72 20.00 -7.82 -5.61
N ASN A 73 18.75 -7.33 -5.54
CA ASN A 73 18.44 -5.92 -5.68
C ASN A 73 18.80 -5.17 -4.38
N TRP A 74 19.52 -4.04 -4.49
CA TRP A 74 19.87 -3.20 -3.35
C TRP A 74 18.65 -2.77 -2.51
N ARG A 75 17.47 -2.63 -3.13
CA ARG A 75 16.20 -2.30 -2.47
C ARG A 75 15.75 -3.37 -1.47
N PHE A 76 16.14 -4.63 -1.66
CA PHE A 76 15.79 -5.72 -0.75
C PHE A 76 16.23 -5.43 0.69
N LYS A 77 17.46 -4.96 0.88
CA LYS A 77 17.97 -4.58 2.20
C LYS A 77 17.20 -3.41 2.82
N ILE A 78 16.78 -2.44 1.99
CA ILE A 78 15.96 -1.32 2.45
C ILE A 78 14.59 -1.80 2.90
N TYR A 79 13.95 -2.71 2.16
CA TYR A 79 12.67 -3.30 2.57
C TYR A 79 12.80 -4.06 3.89
N LEU A 80 13.79 -4.94 4.06
CA LEU A 80 14.01 -5.63 5.32
C LEU A 80 14.22 -4.64 6.48
N HIS A 81 15.03 -3.62 6.28
CA HIS A 81 15.25 -2.59 7.30
C HIS A 81 13.95 -1.84 7.64
N SER A 82 13.10 -1.57 6.67
CA SER A 82 11.82 -0.89 6.92
C SER A 82 10.80 -1.77 7.68
N PHE A 83 10.93 -3.10 7.63
CA PHE A 83 10.26 -4.04 8.53
C PHE A 83 10.89 -4.10 9.94
N GLY A 84 12.02 -3.45 10.15
CA GLY A 84 12.77 -3.48 11.42
C GLY A 84 13.60 -4.75 11.61
N VAL A 85 13.97 -5.44 10.52
CA VAL A 85 14.76 -6.68 10.53
C VAL A 85 15.92 -6.64 9.53
N SER A 86 16.88 -7.49 9.73
CA SER A 86 17.95 -7.81 8.77
C SER A 86 17.83 -9.25 8.29
N GLN A 87 18.40 -9.56 7.14
CA GLN A 87 18.45 -10.94 6.63
C GLN A 87 19.12 -11.89 7.63
N LYS A 88 20.17 -11.42 8.33
CA LYS A 88 20.88 -12.22 9.35
C LYS A 88 19.95 -12.58 10.51
N GLU A 89 19.18 -11.64 11.02
CA GLU A 89 18.22 -11.89 12.10
C GLU A 89 17.14 -12.89 11.67
N LEU A 90 16.61 -12.77 10.44
CA LEU A 90 15.63 -13.72 9.92
C LEU A 90 16.20 -15.14 9.81
N LEU A 91 17.43 -15.29 9.30
CA LEU A 91 18.08 -16.59 9.22
C LEU A 91 18.34 -17.23 10.60
N GLN A 92 18.51 -16.43 11.65
CA GLN A 92 18.72 -16.89 13.02
C GLN A 92 17.42 -17.18 13.79
N SER A 93 16.37 -16.37 13.57
CA SER A 93 15.16 -16.37 14.40
C SER A 93 13.90 -16.81 13.64
N GLY A 94 13.98 -16.99 12.32
CA GLY A 94 12.83 -17.27 11.47
C GLY A 94 12.07 -16.04 11.04
N ASP A 95 11.22 -16.19 10.03
CA ASP A 95 10.42 -15.09 9.46
C ASP A 95 9.34 -14.55 10.41
N GLY A 96 8.93 -15.34 11.42
CA GLY A 96 8.01 -14.91 12.46
C GLY A 96 8.46 -13.63 13.18
N LEU A 97 9.77 -13.35 13.20
CA LEU A 97 10.34 -12.12 13.76
C LEU A 97 9.71 -10.85 13.13
N VAL A 98 9.30 -10.89 11.85
CA VAL A 98 8.66 -9.75 11.19
C VAL A 98 7.29 -9.46 11.83
N GLY A 99 6.48 -10.49 12.05
CA GLY A 99 5.20 -10.37 12.75
C GLY A 99 5.37 -9.86 14.19
N ASP A 100 6.36 -10.39 14.91
CA ASP A 100 6.70 -9.96 16.27
C ASP A 100 7.07 -8.46 16.32
N ARG A 101 7.85 -7.96 15.35
CA ARG A 101 8.23 -6.54 15.22
C ARG A 101 7.04 -5.65 14.90
N ILE A 102 6.17 -6.07 13.97
CA ILE A 102 4.94 -5.35 13.62
C ILE A 102 4.06 -5.24 14.86
N SER A 103 3.76 -6.35 15.52
CA SER A 103 2.92 -6.40 16.72
C SER A 103 3.46 -5.54 17.85
N ALA A 104 4.76 -5.64 18.15
CA ALA A 104 5.42 -4.84 19.19
C ALA A 104 5.37 -3.34 18.88
N SER A 105 5.52 -2.96 17.62
CA SER A 105 5.44 -1.56 17.21
C SER A 105 4.00 -1.02 17.29
N LEU A 106 3.01 -1.80 16.87
CA LEU A 106 1.59 -1.45 17.03
C LEU A 106 1.19 -1.28 18.50
N ALA A 107 1.65 -2.15 19.38
CA ALA A 107 1.38 -2.06 20.83
C ALA A 107 1.87 -0.75 21.46
N GLN A 108 2.82 -0.05 20.80
CA GLN A 108 3.33 1.25 21.22
C GLN A 108 2.62 2.42 20.52
N SER A 109 1.70 2.17 19.58
CA SER A 109 0.96 3.22 18.90
C SER A 109 -0.13 3.79 19.80
N LYS A 110 -0.33 5.11 19.73
CA LYS A 110 -1.39 5.83 20.44
C LYS A 110 -2.74 5.77 19.73
N TYR A 111 -2.71 5.56 18.42
CA TYR A 111 -3.89 5.70 17.58
C TYR A 111 -4.31 4.38 16.93
N VAL A 112 -3.35 3.60 16.42
CA VAL A 112 -3.61 2.36 15.68
C VAL A 112 -3.50 1.16 16.62
N SER A 113 -4.60 0.45 16.81
CA SER A 113 -4.65 -0.71 17.72
C SER A 113 -4.47 -2.03 16.99
N TRP A 114 -4.86 -2.10 15.71
CA TRP A 114 -4.81 -3.33 14.92
C TRP A 114 -4.28 -3.06 13.51
N ALA A 115 -3.63 -4.06 12.93
CA ALA A 115 -3.28 -4.06 11.52
C ALA A 115 -3.71 -5.37 10.86
N VAL A 116 -4.31 -5.26 9.67
CA VAL A 116 -4.53 -6.40 8.79
C VAL A 116 -3.21 -6.71 8.10
N VAL A 117 -2.53 -7.76 8.54
CA VAL A 117 -1.30 -8.24 7.91
C VAL A 117 -1.64 -9.09 6.70
N LEU A 118 -1.04 -8.76 5.56
CA LEU A 118 -1.47 -9.23 4.25
C LEU A 118 -0.57 -10.35 3.74
N ALA A 119 -1.16 -11.50 3.44
CA ALA A 119 -0.53 -12.52 2.63
C ALA A 119 -0.31 -12.01 1.19
N LEU A 120 0.52 -12.70 0.43
CA LEU A 120 0.77 -12.41 -0.98
C LEU A 120 0.96 -13.72 -1.74
N ASP A 121 -0.06 -14.09 -2.50
CA ASP A 121 0.00 -15.23 -3.41
C ASP A 121 0.79 -14.87 -4.68
N GLY A 122 1.18 -15.86 -5.44
CA GLY A 122 2.00 -15.70 -6.63
C GLY A 122 1.24 -15.90 -7.93
N VAL A 123 2.00 -15.96 -9.01
CA VAL A 123 1.53 -16.36 -10.34
C VAL A 123 1.20 -17.84 -10.35
N VAL A 124 0.16 -18.20 -11.10
CA VAL A 124 -0.31 -19.60 -11.24
C VAL A 124 -0.01 -20.10 -12.65
N ASP A 125 0.42 -21.36 -12.75
CA ASP A 125 0.64 -22.05 -14.02
C ASP A 125 -0.69 -22.52 -14.68
N ALA A 126 -0.59 -23.16 -15.85
CA ALA A 126 -1.76 -23.66 -16.57
C ALA A 126 -2.50 -24.79 -15.83
N GLU A 127 -1.83 -25.49 -14.95
CA GLU A 127 -2.36 -26.59 -14.13
C GLU A 127 -2.97 -26.12 -12.82
N GLY A 128 -2.93 -24.81 -12.56
CA GLY A 128 -3.48 -24.20 -11.35
C GLY A 128 -2.59 -24.29 -10.11
N ASN A 129 -1.28 -24.51 -10.28
CA ASN A 129 -0.30 -24.52 -9.20
C ASN A 129 0.48 -23.21 -9.13
N LEU A 130 1.12 -22.92 -7.99
CA LEU A 130 2.02 -21.79 -7.84
C LEU A 130 3.23 -21.93 -8.77
N ASP A 131 3.41 -20.98 -9.69
CA ASP A 131 4.59 -20.87 -10.54
C ASP A 131 5.69 -20.07 -9.82
N THR A 132 6.59 -20.78 -9.17
CA THR A 132 7.70 -20.17 -8.42
C THR A 132 8.73 -19.48 -9.32
N ASN A 133 8.80 -19.84 -10.63
CA ASN A 133 9.71 -19.19 -11.57
C ASN A 133 9.23 -17.80 -12.00
N ARG A 134 7.91 -17.59 -12.03
CA ARG A 134 7.28 -16.33 -12.40
C ARG A 134 6.93 -15.46 -11.19
N THR A 135 6.92 -16.02 -9.99
CA THR A 135 6.60 -15.33 -8.74
C THR A 135 7.86 -14.68 -8.16
N GLU A 136 7.82 -13.38 -7.87
CA GLU A 136 8.96 -12.66 -7.29
C GLU A 136 8.96 -12.69 -5.76
N VAL A 137 7.79 -12.62 -5.13
CA VAL A 137 7.59 -12.71 -3.66
C VAL A 137 6.34 -13.55 -3.40
N PHE A 138 6.43 -14.40 -2.40
CA PHE A 138 5.32 -15.21 -1.93
C PHE A 138 5.29 -15.20 -0.40
N VAL A 139 4.13 -14.90 0.16
CA VAL A 139 3.85 -14.92 1.60
C VAL A 139 2.58 -15.74 1.80
N PRO A 140 2.69 -17.01 2.21
CA PRO A 140 1.54 -17.92 2.26
C PRO A 140 0.52 -17.52 3.32
N ASP A 141 -0.75 -17.83 3.05
CA ASP A 141 -1.86 -17.60 3.97
C ASP A 141 -1.64 -18.30 5.32
N GLU A 142 -1.04 -19.47 5.32
CA GLU A 142 -0.74 -20.28 6.50
C GLU A 142 0.19 -19.52 7.48
N PHE A 143 1.23 -18.89 6.96
CA PHE A 143 2.16 -18.08 7.75
C PHE A 143 1.46 -16.86 8.35
N VAL A 144 0.64 -16.17 7.55
CA VAL A 144 -0.04 -14.94 8.02
C VAL A 144 -1.13 -15.27 9.03
N ALA A 145 -1.87 -16.37 8.83
CA ALA A 145 -2.85 -16.87 9.79
C ALA A 145 -2.19 -17.25 11.13
N GLU A 146 -0.99 -17.88 11.09
CA GLU A 146 -0.22 -18.17 12.30
C GLU A 146 0.18 -16.89 13.04
N MET A 147 0.68 -15.87 12.31
CA MET A 147 1.05 -14.59 12.94
C MET A 147 -0.16 -13.89 13.56
N ALA A 148 -1.30 -13.87 12.89
CA ALA A 148 -2.54 -13.30 13.43
C ALA A 148 -3.07 -14.10 14.66
N ALA A 149 -2.91 -15.41 14.68
CA ALA A 149 -3.26 -16.22 15.84
C ALA A 149 -2.31 -16.01 17.04
N ARG A 150 -1.04 -15.69 16.77
CA ARG A 150 -0.02 -15.43 17.80
C ARG A 150 -0.17 -14.07 18.45
N HIS A 151 -0.64 -13.06 17.71
CA HIS A 151 -0.67 -11.66 18.13
C HIS A 151 -2.08 -11.07 18.03
N THR A 152 -2.67 -10.71 19.16
CA THR A 152 -4.05 -10.21 19.26
C THR A 152 -4.32 -8.88 18.55
N ASN A 153 -3.26 -8.13 18.21
CA ASN A 153 -3.33 -6.88 17.46
C ASN A 153 -3.03 -7.03 15.96
N LEU A 154 -2.85 -8.27 15.46
CA LEU A 154 -2.75 -8.58 14.05
C LEU A 154 -4.01 -9.29 13.57
N LEU A 155 -4.57 -8.84 12.44
CA LEU A 155 -5.71 -9.45 11.77
C LEU A 155 -5.24 -10.10 10.47
N PHE A 156 -5.80 -11.25 10.13
CA PHE A 156 -5.41 -12.00 8.94
C PHE A 156 -6.05 -11.43 7.67
N GLY A 157 -5.24 -10.93 6.73
CA GLY A 157 -5.61 -10.64 5.36
C GLY A 157 -5.09 -11.73 4.43
N ALA A 158 -6.00 -12.52 3.86
CA ALA A 158 -5.65 -13.61 2.96
C ALA A 158 -5.24 -13.12 1.58
N SER A 159 -4.54 -13.96 0.81
CA SER A 159 -4.24 -13.71 -0.60
C SER A 159 -4.36 -15.02 -1.38
N VAL A 160 -5.40 -15.13 -2.19
CA VAL A 160 -5.68 -16.33 -2.99
C VAL A 160 -5.73 -15.92 -4.46
N ASN A 161 -4.83 -16.45 -5.28
CA ASN A 161 -4.91 -16.28 -6.73
C ASN A 161 -6.11 -17.10 -7.24
N PRO A 162 -7.09 -16.49 -7.93
CA PRO A 162 -8.34 -17.16 -8.31
C PRO A 162 -8.17 -18.23 -9.40
N TYR A 163 -7.00 -18.25 -10.06
CA TYR A 163 -6.68 -19.28 -11.06
C TYR A 163 -6.10 -20.57 -10.44
N ARG A 164 -5.90 -20.60 -9.12
CA ARG A 164 -5.53 -21.85 -8.44
C ARG A 164 -6.64 -22.89 -8.59
N ARG A 165 -6.24 -24.15 -8.80
CA ARG A 165 -7.18 -25.29 -8.85
C ARG A 165 -7.96 -25.48 -7.52
N ASP A 166 -7.39 -25.06 -6.38
CA ASP A 166 -7.94 -25.14 -5.04
C ASP A 166 -8.45 -23.77 -4.51
N ALA A 167 -8.63 -22.76 -5.39
CA ALA A 167 -8.94 -21.38 -5.00
C ALA A 167 -10.15 -21.24 -4.08
N LEU A 168 -11.24 -21.96 -4.36
CA LEU A 168 -12.47 -21.90 -3.54
C LEU A 168 -12.24 -22.51 -2.15
N ALA A 169 -11.57 -23.65 -2.08
CA ALA A 169 -11.25 -24.30 -0.81
C ALA A 169 -10.30 -23.43 0.03
N ARG A 170 -9.36 -22.70 -0.62
CA ARG A 170 -8.50 -21.73 0.08
C ARG A 170 -9.27 -20.57 0.66
N LEU A 171 -10.29 -20.04 -0.03
CA LEU A 171 -11.14 -19.00 0.53
C LEU A 171 -11.89 -19.49 1.78
N GLU A 172 -12.45 -20.71 1.72
CA GLU A 172 -13.14 -21.33 2.86
C GLU A 172 -12.18 -21.55 4.04
N TRP A 173 -11.00 -22.07 3.75
CA TRP A 173 -9.94 -22.27 4.75
C TRP A 173 -9.52 -20.94 5.39
N ALA A 174 -9.27 -19.90 4.57
CA ALA A 174 -8.88 -18.58 5.05
C ALA A 174 -9.97 -17.98 5.95
N LYS A 175 -11.25 -18.07 5.53
CA LYS A 175 -12.38 -17.61 6.34
C LYS A 175 -12.47 -18.35 7.67
N ALA A 176 -12.33 -19.67 7.67
CA ALA A 176 -12.35 -20.48 8.88
C ALA A 176 -11.18 -20.16 9.83
N ARG A 177 -10.08 -19.60 9.31
CA ARG A 177 -8.92 -19.12 10.09
C ARG A 177 -8.99 -17.64 10.45
N GLY A 178 -10.15 -16.99 10.24
CA GLY A 178 -10.38 -15.62 10.66
C GLY A 178 -9.95 -14.55 9.66
N ALA A 179 -9.75 -14.90 8.38
CA ALA A 179 -9.47 -13.88 7.36
C ALA A 179 -10.57 -12.83 7.33
N VAL A 180 -10.17 -11.56 7.34
CA VAL A 180 -11.06 -10.39 7.32
C VAL A 180 -11.20 -9.79 5.92
N LEU A 181 -10.28 -10.05 5.01
CA LEU A 181 -10.30 -9.64 3.61
C LEU A 181 -9.41 -10.53 2.75
N VAL A 182 -9.53 -10.39 1.43
CA VAL A 182 -8.61 -10.95 0.43
C VAL A 182 -7.81 -9.81 -0.19
N LYS A 183 -6.47 -9.94 -0.26
CA LYS A 183 -5.56 -8.99 -0.91
C LYS A 183 -5.13 -9.51 -2.27
N TRP A 184 -5.22 -8.64 -3.27
CA TRP A 184 -4.59 -8.86 -4.57
C TRP A 184 -3.65 -7.73 -4.96
N ILE A 185 -2.60 -8.10 -5.69
CA ILE A 185 -1.77 -7.20 -6.49
C ILE A 185 -1.82 -7.72 -7.94
N PRO A 186 -2.91 -7.45 -8.68
CA PRO A 186 -3.17 -8.04 -9.99
C PRO A 186 -1.99 -7.97 -10.96
N PRO A 187 -1.23 -6.84 -11.07
CA PRO A 187 -0.10 -6.73 -11.97
C PRO A 187 1.01 -7.77 -11.78
N ILE A 188 1.26 -8.23 -10.56
CA ILE A 188 2.34 -9.18 -10.26
C ILE A 188 1.84 -10.60 -10.03
N MET A 189 0.55 -10.77 -9.76
CA MET A 189 -0.09 -12.08 -9.59
C MET A 189 -0.65 -12.63 -10.91
N ALA A 190 -0.56 -11.86 -12.01
CA ALA A 190 -1.14 -12.14 -13.31
C ALA A 190 -2.65 -12.44 -13.23
N ILE A 191 -3.38 -11.66 -12.42
CA ILE A 191 -4.83 -11.76 -12.28
C ILE A 191 -5.49 -10.70 -13.12
N ASP A 192 -6.38 -11.09 -14.04
CA ASP A 192 -7.31 -10.15 -14.67
C ASP A 192 -8.62 -10.11 -13.87
N PRO A 193 -8.89 -9.03 -13.10
CA PRO A 193 -10.13 -8.95 -12.33
C PRO A 193 -11.40 -8.94 -13.17
N ALA A 194 -11.31 -8.65 -14.48
CA ALA A 194 -12.44 -8.64 -15.40
C ALA A 194 -12.69 -10.00 -16.07
N ASP A 195 -11.86 -11.01 -15.79
CA ASP A 195 -12.01 -12.34 -16.41
C ASP A 195 -13.30 -13.02 -15.94
N PRO A 196 -14.24 -13.37 -16.84
CA PRO A 196 -15.50 -14.01 -16.48
C PRO A 196 -15.32 -15.40 -15.84
N ARG A 197 -14.18 -16.07 -16.03
CA ARG A 197 -13.87 -17.33 -15.34
C ARG A 197 -13.83 -17.18 -13.82
N LEU A 198 -13.64 -15.95 -13.31
CA LEU A 198 -13.57 -15.64 -11.88
C LEU A 198 -14.94 -15.49 -11.20
N ILE A 199 -16.05 -15.56 -11.95
CA ILE A 199 -17.41 -15.44 -11.39
C ILE A 199 -17.65 -16.40 -10.21
N PRO A 200 -17.26 -17.68 -10.24
CA PRO A 200 -17.42 -18.58 -9.09
C PRO A 200 -16.64 -18.12 -7.86
N PHE A 201 -15.43 -17.60 -8.05
CA PHE A 201 -14.59 -17.07 -6.97
C PHE A 201 -15.24 -15.84 -6.31
N TYR A 202 -15.74 -14.88 -7.09
CA TYR A 202 -16.43 -13.70 -6.56
C TYR A 202 -17.71 -14.05 -5.83
N LYS A 203 -18.51 -15.00 -6.33
CA LYS A 203 -19.68 -15.50 -5.62
C LYS A 203 -19.33 -16.13 -4.27
N LYS A 204 -18.23 -16.88 -4.20
CA LYS A 204 -17.72 -17.45 -2.94
C LYS A 204 -17.24 -16.34 -1.98
N MET A 205 -16.59 -15.30 -2.46
CA MET A 205 -16.21 -14.14 -1.62
C MET A 205 -17.42 -13.45 -1.00
N VAL A 206 -18.50 -13.28 -1.77
CA VAL A 206 -19.78 -12.72 -1.26
C VAL A 206 -20.41 -13.63 -0.22
N GLU A 207 -20.50 -14.94 -0.48
CA GLU A 207 -21.00 -15.96 0.46
C GLU A 207 -20.26 -15.90 1.79
N LEU A 208 -18.93 -15.80 1.74
CA LEU A 208 -18.06 -15.77 2.91
C LEU A 208 -17.95 -14.37 3.57
N ASN A 209 -18.58 -13.35 2.99
CA ASN A 209 -18.44 -11.94 3.41
C ASN A 209 -16.97 -11.53 3.54
N LEU A 210 -16.19 -11.78 2.47
CA LEU A 210 -14.78 -11.40 2.36
C LEU A 210 -14.64 -10.24 1.36
N PRO A 211 -14.35 -9.01 1.80
CA PRO A 211 -14.04 -7.90 0.90
C PRO A 211 -12.71 -8.13 0.18
N LEU A 212 -12.58 -7.53 -1.01
CA LEU A 212 -11.37 -7.52 -1.82
C LEU A 212 -10.61 -6.21 -1.62
N LEU A 213 -9.39 -6.27 -1.11
CA LEU A 213 -8.42 -5.16 -1.18
C LEU A 213 -7.53 -5.40 -2.42
N SER A 214 -7.80 -4.67 -3.49
CA SER A 214 -7.06 -4.79 -4.74
C SER A 214 -6.09 -3.63 -4.92
N HIS A 215 -4.82 -3.93 -5.20
CA HIS A 215 -3.90 -2.91 -5.72
C HIS A 215 -4.46 -2.34 -7.02
N THR A 216 -4.42 -1.02 -7.17
CA THR A 216 -4.80 -0.30 -8.39
C THR A 216 -3.76 0.78 -8.70
N GLY A 217 -3.56 1.04 -9.99
CA GLY A 217 -2.48 1.92 -10.44
C GLY A 217 -1.21 1.14 -10.72
N LYS A 218 -0.11 1.87 -10.93
CA LYS A 218 1.18 1.29 -11.31
C LYS A 218 1.91 0.67 -10.13
N GLU A 219 2.35 -0.58 -10.30
CA GLU A 219 3.18 -1.29 -9.33
C GLU A 219 4.67 -1.08 -9.63
N LYS A 220 5.37 -0.35 -8.76
CA LYS A 220 6.76 0.07 -8.97
C LYS A 220 7.79 -0.73 -8.16
N SER A 221 7.32 -1.60 -7.28
CA SER A 221 8.19 -2.35 -6.35
C SER A 221 8.76 -3.61 -6.99
N PHE A 222 8.08 -4.12 -8.01
CA PHE A 222 8.39 -5.38 -8.69
C PHE A 222 8.84 -5.17 -10.13
N SER A 223 9.51 -6.16 -10.70
CA SER A 223 10.14 -6.05 -12.02
C SER A 223 9.34 -6.68 -13.17
N ARG A 224 8.30 -7.47 -12.86
CA ARG A 224 7.49 -8.24 -13.82
C ARG A 224 6.01 -7.90 -13.71
N ALA A 225 5.67 -6.63 -13.46
CA ALA A 225 4.29 -6.19 -13.39
C ALA A 225 3.67 -5.99 -14.77
N ASP A 226 2.48 -6.56 -14.99
CA ASP A 226 1.59 -6.19 -16.09
C ASP A 226 0.67 -5.06 -15.62
N GLU A 227 1.05 -3.84 -15.94
CA GLU A 227 0.39 -2.63 -15.43
C GLU A 227 -1.07 -2.48 -15.86
N GLU A 228 -1.48 -3.07 -17.00
CA GLU A 228 -2.88 -3.06 -17.45
C GLU A 228 -3.82 -3.78 -16.49
N LEU A 229 -3.31 -4.75 -15.74
CA LEU A 229 -4.09 -5.47 -14.73
C LEU A 229 -4.40 -4.63 -13.48
N GLY A 230 -3.72 -3.50 -13.32
CA GLY A 230 -3.97 -2.51 -12.27
C GLY A 230 -5.05 -1.47 -12.62
N ASP A 231 -5.65 -1.53 -13.80
CA ASP A 231 -6.72 -0.61 -14.21
C ASP A 231 -7.96 -0.79 -13.32
N PRO A 232 -8.44 0.28 -12.63
CA PRO A 232 -9.61 0.17 -11.78
C PRO A 232 -10.88 -0.26 -12.53
N GLU A 233 -11.01 -0.03 -13.84
CA GLU A 233 -12.18 -0.48 -14.63
C GLU A 233 -12.34 -2.00 -14.65
N LYS A 234 -11.26 -2.76 -14.46
CA LYS A 234 -11.31 -4.22 -14.34
C LYS A 234 -12.05 -4.69 -13.09
N LEU A 235 -12.27 -3.80 -12.11
CA LEU A 235 -13.05 -4.11 -10.90
C LEU A 235 -14.58 -4.12 -11.13
N ARG A 236 -15.07 -3.77 -12.33
CA ARG A 236 -16.51 -3.82 -12.64
C ARG A 236 -17.14 -5.18 -12.38
N LEU A 237 -16.45 -6.25 -12.78
CA LEU A 237 -17.00 -7.59 -12.63
C LEU A 237 -17.22 -7.98 -11.15
N PRO A 238 -16.22 -7.93 -10.24
CA PRO A 238 -16.47 -8.22 -8.83
C PRO A 238 -17.50 -7.29 -8.19
N LEU A 239 -17.49 -5.99 -8.55
CA LEU A 239 -18.44 -5.01 -8.02
C LEU A 239 -19.89 -5.34 -8.43
N SER A 240 -20.13 -5.69 -9.69
CA SER A 240 -21.44 -6.07 -10.21
C SER A 240 -22.01 -7.36 -9.60
N LEU A 241 -21.11 -8.22 -9.12
CA LEU A 241 -21.47 -9.46 -8.41
C LEU A 241 -21.68 -9.27 -6.91
N GLY A 242 -21.53 -8.04 -6.38
CA GLY A 242 -21.79 -7.70 -4.99
C GLY A 242 -20.58 -7.81 -4.06
N VAL A 243 -19.38 -8.07 -4.58
CA VAL A 243 -18.15 -8.06 -3.77
C VAL A 243 -17.90 -6.63 -3.26
N THR A 244 -17.69 -6.45 -1.97
CA THR A 244 -17.17 -5.18 -1.43
C THR A 244 -15.70 -5.06 -1.83
N VAL A 245 -15.36 -3.98 -2.56
CA VAL A 245 -14.00 -3.77 -3.05
C VAL A 245 -13.39 -2.52 -2.44
N VAL A 246 -12.14 -2.61 -2.03
CA VAL A 246 -11.28 -1.47 -1.69
C VAL A 246 -10.19 -1.37 -2.75
N ALA A 247 -10.28 -0.34 -3.60
CA ALA A 247 -9.23 -0.03 -4.58
C ALA A 247 -8.09 0.72 -3.87
N ALA A 248 -6.91 0.11 -3.78
CA ALA A 248 -5.79 0.72 -3.07
C ALA A 248 -5.26 1.98 -3.80
N HIS A 249 -4.80 2.97 -3.01
CA HIS A 249 -4.04 4.13 -3.47
C HIS A 249 -4.79 5.06 -4.44
N ILE A 250 -6.13 5.06 -4.44
CA ILE A 250 -7.00 5.83 -5.38
C ILE A 250 -6.65 5.58 -6.87
N ALA A 251 -6.09 4.43 -7.24
CA ALA A 251 -5.53 4.17 -8.57
C ALA A 251 -4.55 5.26 -9.04
N SER A 252 -3.79 5.85 -8.10
CA SER A 252 -2.90 6.98 -8.37
C SER A 252 -1.69 6.59 -9.23
N SER A 253 -1.11 7.59 -9.91
CA SER A 253 0.17 7.51 -10.62
C SER A 253 0.15 6.79 -11.97
N GLU A 254 -1.01 6.48 -12.54
CA GLU A 254 -1.07 5.87 -13.87
C GLU A 254 -2.19 6.45 -14.74
N LYS A 255 -2.06 6.23 -16.03
CA LYS A 255 -3.09 6.48 -17.05
C LYS A 255 -3.35 5.18 -17.80
N TYR A 256 -4.63 4.88 -17.98
CA TYR A 256 -5.09 3.73 -18.75
C TYR A 256 -5.90 4.26 -19.95
N HIS A 257 -5.50 3.89 -21.17
CA HIS A 257 -6.16 4.37 -22.39
C HIS A 257 -6.28 5.91 -22.47
N GLY A 258 -5.26 6.63 -21.95
CA GLY A 258 -5.21 8.09 -21.95
C GLY A 258 -5.93 8.78 -20.78
N GLU A 259 -6.74 8.07 -20.01
CA GLU A 259 -7.48 8.59 -18.84
C GLU A 259 -6.73 8.29 -17.54
N ARG A 260 -6.74 9.22 -16.58
CA ARG A 260 -6.10 9.04 -15.28
C ARG A 260 -6.82 7.98 -14.44
N GLY A 261 -6.06 7.14 -13.74
CA GLY A 261 -6.61 6.13 -12.84
C GLY A 261 -7.62 6.67 -11.82
N PRO A 262 -7.36 7.79 -11.10
CA PRO A 262 -8.33 8.38 -10.19
C PRO A 262 -9.63 8.84 -10.84
N ASP A 263 -9.61 9.26 -12.12
CA ASP A 263 -10.82 9.67 -12.84
C ASP A 263 -11.69 8.45 -13.20
N ARG A 264 -11.04 7.36 -13.61
CA ARG A 264 -11.69 6.05 -13.85
C ARG A 264 -12.30 5.49 -12.57
N LEU A 265 -11.55 5.53 -11.46
CA LEU A 265 -12.04 5.09 -10.15
C LEU A 265 -13.24 5.93 -9.67
N ALA A 266 -13.20 7.25 -9.85
CA ALA A 266 -14.29 8.14 -9.48
C ALA A 266 -15.57 7.83 -10.28
N ARG A 267 -15.45 7.46 -11.57
CA ARG A 267 -16.57 7.00 -12.38
C ARG A 267 -17.20 5.73 -11.80
N LEU A 268 -16.39 4.73 -11.47
CA LEU A 268 -16.86 3.50 -10.84
C LEU A 268 -17.55 3.75 -9.49
N MET A 269 -17.04 4.69 -8.68
CA MET A 269 -17.66 5.02 -7.40
C MET A 269 -19.05 5.64 -7.53
N ARG A 270 -19.36 6.30 -8.64
CA ARG A 270 -20.73 6.78 -8.90
C ARG A 270 -21.70 5.65 -9.20
N GLU A 271 -21.20 4.56 -9.79
CA GLU A 271 -22.00 3.42 -10.23
C GLU A 271 -22.16 2.34 -9.14
N TYR A 272 -21.12 2.15 -8.30
CA TYR A 272 -21.04 1.05 -7.36
C TYR A 272 -20.94 1.52 -5.90
N PRO A 273 -22.00 1.33 -5.08
CA PRO A 273 -21.99 1.72 -3.67
C PRO A 273 -21.06 0.86 -2.79
N ASN A 274 -20.73 -0.35 -3.24
CA ASN A 274 -19.82 -1.31 -2.58
C ASN A 274 -18.34 -1.11 -2.93
N LEU A 275 -17.98 0.00 -3.61
CA LEU A 275 -16.60 0.38 -3.89
C LEU A 275 -16.11 1.42 -2.89
N TYR A 276 -14.96 1.15 -2.30
CA TYR A 276 -14.18 2.02 -1.42
C TYR A 276 -12.77 2.22 -1.99
N THR A 277 -12.00 3.14 -1.39
CA THR A 277 -10.57 3.27 -1.68
C THR A 277 -9.81 3.64 -0.43
N ASP A 278 -8.57 3.19 -0.32
CA ASP A 278 -7.74 3.55 0.82
C ASP A 278 -6.88 4.78 0.55
N ILE A 279 -6.36 5.36 1.63
CA ILE A 279 -5.43 6.49 1.59
C ILE A 279 -3.99 6.04 1.85
N SER A 280 -3.69 4.76 1.67
CA SER A 280 -2.35 4.20 1.83
C SER A 280 -1.38 4.76 0.78
N ALA A 281 -0.12 4.89 1.10
CA ALA A 281 0.94 5.41 0.24
C ALA A 281 0.74 6.83 -0.35
N LEU A 282 -0.37 7.53 -0.08
CA LEU A 282 -0.68 8.82 -0.72
C LEU A 282 0.16 10.00 -0.18
N THR A 283 0.95 9.78 0.86
CA THR A 283 1.90 10.76 1.42
C THR A 283 3.32 10.59 0.90
N GLN A 284 3.56 9.66 -0.01
CA GLN A 284 4.88 9.41 -0.59
C GLN A 284 5.30 10.55 -1.54
N ILE A 285 6.61 10.82 -1.58
CA ILE A 285 7.20 11.86 -2.44
C ILE A 285 6.93 11.64 -3.94
N ASN A 286 6.80 10.37 -4.36
CA ASN A 286 6.50 10.00 -5.75
C ASN A 286 5.00 10.04 -6.10
N ARG A 287 4.13 10.46 -5.14
CA ARG A 287 2.67 10.64 -5.30
C ARG A 287 2.23 12.05 -4.88
N PRO A 288 2.84 13.11 -5.43
CA PRO A 288 2.58 14.48 -5.00
C PRO A 288 1.11 14.86 -5.27
N GLY A 289 0.44 15.41 -4.25
CA GLY A 289 -0.94 15.88 -4.36
C GLY A 289 -2.02 14.78 -4.32
N CYS A 290 -1.66 13.49 -4.36
CA CYS A 290 -2.64 12.41 -4.42
C CYS A 290 -3.52 12.35 -3.17
N LEU A 291 -2.97 12.58 -1.97
CA LEU A 291 -3.80 12.65 -0.76
C LEU A 291 -4.80 13.81 -0.83
N LYS A 292 -4.37 15.00 -1.27
CA LYS A 292 -5.28 16.15 -1.45
C LYS A 292 -6.39 15.81 -2.45
N GLU A 293 -6.04 15.19 -3.58
CA GLU A 293 -7.02 14.74 -4.57
C GLU A 293 -8.03 13.78 -3.95
N ALA A 294 -7.57 12.77 -3.19
CA ALA A 294 -8.45 11.84 -2.49
C ALA A 294 -9.43 12.55 -1.54
N LEU A 295 -8.95 13.55 -0.79
CA LEU A 295 -9.74 14.27 0.22
C LEU A 295 -10.71 15.30 -0.36
N THR A 296 -10.50 15.76 -1.60
CA THR A 296 -11.30 16.83 -2.21
C THR A 296 -12.28 16.35 -3.29
N ARG A 297 -12.15 15.11 -3.76
CA ARG A 297 -13.09 14.56 -4.74
C ARG A 297 -14.41 14.18 -4.08
N PRO A 298 -15.56 14.71 -4.57
CA PRO A 298 -16.87 14.38 -4.01
C PRO A 298 -17.20 12.88 -4.04
N GLU A 299 -16.78 12.18 -5.11
CA GLU A 299 -17.02 10.76 -5.30
C GLU A 299 -16.38 9.89 -4.23
N PHE A 300 -15.26 10.33 -3.65
CA PHE A 300 -14.56 9.62 -2.60
C PHE A 300 -15.07 9.94 -1.19
N SER A 301 -15.90 10.99 -1.07
CA SER A 301 -16.48 11.40 0.22
C SER A 301 -17.26 10.25 0.86
N GLY A 302 -16.97 9.96 2.13
CA GLY A 302 -17.60 8.85 2.85
C GLY A 302 -17.15 7.45 2.45
N ARG A 303 -16.19 7.31 1.51
CA ARG A 303 -15.70 6.01 1.01
C ARG A 303 -14.19 5.82 1.15
N LEU A 304 -13.50 6.79 1.75
CA LEU A 304 -12.09 6.64 2.09
C LEU A 304 -11.93 5.76 3.33
N VAL A 305 -10.97 4.85 3.31
CA VAL A 305 -10.58 4.01 4.45
C VAL A 305 -9.10 4.20 4.77
N TYR A 306 -8.72 3.93 6.02
CA TYR A 306 -7.34 4.07 6.46
C TYR A 306 -6.53 2.81 6.15
N GLY A 307 -5.37 3.00 5.54
CA GLY A 307 -4.32 2.02 5.33
C GLY A 307 -2.98 2.74 5.25
N THR A 308 -1.89 2.07 5.60
CA THR A 308 -0.54 2.65 5.58
C THR A 308 0.26 2.28 4.35
N ASP A 309 0.10 1.07 3.83
CA ASP A 309 1.04 0.42 2.93
C ASP A 309 2.40 0.16 3.63
N PHE A 310 2.31 -0.25 4.93
CA PHE A 310 3.51 -0.65 5.67
C PHE A 310 4.22 -1.80 4.92
N PRO A 311 5.56 -1.78 4.76
CA PRO A 311 6.52 -0.99 5.52
C PRO A 311 6.90 0.35 4.86
N LEU A 312 6.26 0.77 3.77
CA LEU A 312 6.68 1.95 2.99
C LEU A 312 6.63 3.26 3.79
N ILE A 313 5.72 3.38 4.78
CA ILE A 313 5.69 4.52 5.71
C ILE A 313 6.94 4.64 6.59
N ASN A 314 7.73 3.57 6.66
CA ASN A 314 8.98 3.51 7.43
C ASN A 314 10.23 3.66 6.54
N THR A 315 10.05 4.17 5.34
CA THR A 315 11.13 4.45 4.37
C THR A 315 11.32 5.95 4.17
N ALA A 316 12.42 6.32 3.50
CA ALA A 316 12.66 7.70 3.09
C ALA A 316 11.67 8.23 2.05
N LEU A 317 10.75 7.40 1.53
CA LEU A 317 9.69 7.85 0.62
C LEU A 317 8.65 8.72 1.32
N VAL A 318 8.51 8.60 2.64
CA VAL A 318 7.52 9.35 3.44
C VAL A 318 8.22 10.25 4.44
N SER A 319 7.99 11.55 4.33
CA SER A 319 8.49 12.54 5.27
C SER A 319 7.56 13.74 5.33
N PRO A 320 7.30 14.30 6.53
CA PRO A 320 6.51 15.53 6.66
C PRO A 320 7.16 16.73 5.95
N TRP A 321 8.47 16.67 5.73
CA TRP A 321 9.22 17.72 5.02
C TRP A 321 8.90 17.81 3.53
N TYR A 322 8.34 16.77 2.93
CA TYR A 322 7.91 16.79 1.52
C TYR A 322 6.58 17.50 1.30
N SER A 323 5.81 17.75 2.34
CA SER A 323 4.53 18.44 2.23
C SER A 323 4.68 19.95 2.38
N PHE A 324 4.19 20.71 1.41
CA PHE A 324 4.08 22.16 1.48
C PHE A 324 2.86 22.66 2.28
N HIS A 325 1.93 21.77 2.62
CA HIS A 325 0.69 22.09 3.33
C HIS A 325 0.80 21.97 4.86
N LEU A 326 1.91 21.42 5.37
CA LEU A 326 2.20 21.36 6.80
C LEU A 326 2.99 22.59 7.24
N SER A 327 2.61 23.19 8.37
CA SER A 327 3.39 24.23 9.04
C SER A 327 4.74 23.65 9.56
N LEU A 328 5.71 24.52 9.82
CA LEU A 328 7.00 24.08 10.38
C LEU A 328 6.84 23.36 11.72
N GLY A 329 5.92 23.83 12.60
CA GLY A 329 5.62 23.19 13.87
C GLY A 329 5.06 21.77 13.69
N GLN A 330 4.13 21.57 12.73
CA GLN A 330 3.59 20.24 12.38
C GLN A 330 4.67 19.32 11.83
N LYS A 331 5.48 19.81 10.87
CA LYS A 331 6.61 19.05 10.32
C LYS A 331 7.56 18.55 11.41
N TYR A 332 7.90 19.45 12.35
CA TYR A 332 8.79 19.13 13.46
C TYR A 332 8.15 18.11 14.40
N SER A 333 6.90 18.33 14.81
CA SER A 333 6.15 17.41 15.70
C SER A 333 6.03 16.01 15.09
N ILE A 334 5.55 15.93 13.83
CA ILE A 334 5.39 14.67 13.11
C ILE A 334 6.75 13.99 12.92
N GLY A 335 7.78 14.75 12.52
CA GLY A 335 9.14 14.21 12.28
C GLY A 335 9.80 13.62 13.52
N ARG A 336 9.44 14.09 14.73
CA ARG A 336 9.92 13.53 16.01
C ARG A 336 9.12 12.33 16.51
N THR A 337 7.98 12.06 15.92
CA THR A 337 7.16 10.91 16.29
C THR A 337 7.85 9.63 15.88
N LYS A 338 8.28 8.81 16.84
CA LYS A 338 9.06 7.60 16.60
C LYS A 338 8.24 6.47 16.00
N ASN A 339 7.01 6.27 16.54
CA ASN A 339 6.14 5.21 16.07
C ASN A 339 5.68 5.50 14.62
N PRO A 340 5.88 4.58 13.66
CA PRO A 340 5.57 4.83 12.25
C PRO A 340 4.07 5.00 11.98
N TRP A 341 3.19 4.27 12.68
CA TRP A 341 1.74 4.43 12.55
C TRP A 341 1.26 5.77 13.09
N ASP A 342 1.73 6.17 14.27
CA ASP A 342 1.39 7.48 14.84
C ASP A 342 1.83 8.61 13.92
N ARG A 343 3.03 8.50 13.35
CA ARG A 343 3.57 9.46 12.39
C ARG A 343 2.70 9.57 11.13
N ASP A 344 2.26 8.43 10.57
CA ASP A 344 1.40 8.39 9.38
C ASP A 344 0.00 8.94 9.67
N VAL A 345 -0.61 8.56 10.81
CA VAL A 345 -1.92 9.09 11.24
C VAL A 345 -1.85 10.61 11.42
N LEU A 346 -0.86 11.12 12.17
CA LEU A 346 -0.68 12.56 12.39
C LEU A 346 -0.49 13.29 11.06
N MET A 347 0.33 12.75 10.16
CA MET A 347 0.58 13.36 8.86
C MET A 347 -0.69 13.44 8.00
N LYS A 348 -1.45 12.35 7.90
CA LYS A 348 -2.71 12.31 7.14
C LYS A 348 -3.78 13.19 7.76
N HIS A 349 -3.92 13.17 9.08
CA HIS A 349 -4.84 14.02 9.83
C HIS A 349 -4.52 15.51 9.63
N ASP A 350 -3.28 15.91 9.82
CA ASP A 350 -2.86 17.31 9.68
C ASP A 350 -2.92 17.80 8.21
N LEU A 351 -2.92 16.88 7.25
CA LEU A 351 -3.19 17.13 5.84
C LEU A 351 -4.71 17.14 5.51
N GLY A 352 -5.58 16.96 6.50
CA GLY A 352 -7.02 17.14 6.36
C GLY A 352 -7.84 15.87 6.20
N ALA A 353 -7.27 14.68 6.46
CA ALA A 353 -8.03 13.44 6.42
C ALA A 353 -9.17 13.46 7.47
N PRO A 354 -10.43 13.22 7.06
CA PRO A 354 -11.56 13.22 7.98
C PRO A 354 -11.45 12.09 9.02
N THR A 355 -11.89 12.34 10.24
CA THR A 355 -11.92 11.35 11.34
C THR A 355 -12.61 10.05 10.93
N ASP A 356 -13.68 10.14 10.14
CA ASP A 356 -14.44 8.98 9.66
C ASP A 356 -13.61 8.05 8.76
N THR A 357 -12.61 8.57 8.05
CA THR A 357 -11.68 7.77 7.25
C THR A 357 -10.89 6.81 8.12
N PHE A 358 -10.43 7.26 9.29
CA PHE A 358 -9.70 6.43 10.24
C PHE A 358 -10.59 5.40 10.95
N ALA A 359 -11.85 5.76 11.24
CA ALA A 359 -12.78 4.86 11.93
C ALA A 359 -13.42 3.81 11.00
N ARG A 360 -13.47 4.07 9.68
CA ARG A 360 -14.23 3.24 8.73
C ARG A 360 -13.60 1.87 8.52
N SER A 361 -12.27 1.76 8.54
CA SER A 361 -11.59 0.47 8.42
C SER A 361 -12.05 -0.54 9.48
N GLY A 362 -12.14 -0.13 10.75
CA GLY A 362 -12.64 -1.00 11.82
C GLY A 362 -14.09 -1.42 11.62
N LYS A 363 -14.94 -0.51 11.14
CA LYS A 363 -16.36 -0.81 10.85
C LYS A 363 -16.54 -1.84 9.73
N MET A 364 -15.64 -1.90 8.76
CA MET A 364 -15.71 -2.87 7.65
C MET A 364 -15.53 -4.31 8.13
N PHE A 365 -14.85 -4.52 9.26
CA PHE A 365 -14.56 -5.85 9.78
C PHE A 365 -15.47 -6.27 10.97
N GLY A 366 -16.61 -5.61 11.13
CA GLY A 366 -17.62 -5.97 12.13
C GLY A 366 -17.34 -5.48 13.54
N GLY A 367 -16.54 -4.42 13.65
CA GLY A 367 -16.18 -3.82 14.94
C GLY A 367 -15.33 -4.80 15.78
N THR A 368 -14.05 -4.55 15.89
CA THR A 368 -13.24 -5.16 16.94
C THR A 368 -13.61 -4.46 18.26
N ASN A 369 -14.66 -4.96 18.94
CA ASN A 369 -14.97 -4.61 20.32
C ASN A 369 -14.00 -5.33 21.26
#